data_7cd6f876ef533bb22f86825aa82da623
#
_entry.id   7cd6f876ef533bb22f86825aa82da623
#
_cell.length_a   1.000
_cell.length_b   1.000
_cell.length_c   1.000
_cell.angle_alpha   90.00
_cell.angle_beta   90.00
_cell.angle_gamma   90.00
#
_symmetry.space_group_name_H-M   'P 1'
#
loop_
_entity.id
_entity.type
_entity.pdbx_description
1 polymer ?
#
loop_
_entity_poly.entity_id
_entity_poly.type
_entity_poly.pdbx_seq_one_letter_code
_entity_poly.pdbx_strand_id
1 'polypeptide(L)'
;MAIPLPKPGSKVLVAMSGGVDSSAAAAILVEQGFEVVGCFMRLGSPGETIDEMQPFDSAGVSCDPTQVKIGHQGCCSVGDAHDARQVAAALGIPLYVCNFKKDFGKIIDYFVDEYANGRTPNPCVRCNDWLKFGKLHEYAGQIGAQFVASGHYARIDRSGDEPRLLRGLDDAKDQSYVLFGASKLRLNEMMLPIGEYATKAEVRAIAEKYDLPVFDKPDSQEICFVPDNDYAGLVERRRPELRVNGKILDESGEQVGEHGGQHKFTIGQRRGVGVALGYPIYVTGKDPKNNTITVGTDEALRSSRCVANELNLLIDVEEIRDWKRMLVQHRYNMDPVPARVRFVEMEAGGASGRSGGVEVEFDEPQRAVTPGQALAMYDAEEPGWVLGGAWIAGCPDPPSSAHRDR
;
A
#
# COMPACT_ATOMS: atom_id res chain seq x y z
N MET A 1 -29.56 -3.00 10.61
CA MET A 1 -30.10 -3.26 9.26
C MET A 1 -29.31 -4.42 8.70
N ALA A 2 -29.95 -5.41 8.05
CA ALA A 2 -29.23 -6.50 7.40
C ALA A 2 -28.33 -5.90 6.27
N ILE A 3 -27.09 -6.36 6.22
CA ILE A 3 -26.13 -5.92 5.22
C ILE A 3 -26.52 -6.54 3.87
N PRO A 4 -26.70 -5.77 2.79
CA PRO A 4 -27.07 -6.32 1.51
C PRO A 4 -25.97 -7.22 0.97
N LEU A 5 -26.28 -8.47 0.67
CA LEU A 5 -25.37 -9.34 -0.08
C LEU A 5 -25.31 -8.94 -1.54
N PRO A 6 -24.13 -9.01 -2.20
CA PRO A 6 -24.01 -8.79 -3.63
C PRO A 6 -24.89 -9.80 -4.40
N LYS A 7 -25.75 -9.31 -5.27
CA LYS A 7 -26.61 -10.14 -6.12
C LYS A 7 -26.74 -9.54 -7.52
N PRO A 8 -27.05 -10.33 -8.55
CA PRO A 8 -27.34 -9.80 -9.88
C PRO A 8 -28.34 -8.64 -9.83
N GLY A 9 -28.09 -7.61 -10.62
CA GLY A 9 -28.86 -6.35 -10.63
C GLY A 9 -28.44 -5.33 -9.58
N SER A 10 -27.58 -5.67 -8.61
CA SER A 10 -26.99 -4.67 -7.72
C SER A 10 -26.03 -3.76 -8.50
N LYS A 11 -26.03 -2.45 -8.17
CA LYS A 11 -25.10 -1.50 -8.77
C LYS A 11 -23.73 -1.57 -8.12
N VAL A 12 -22.68 -1.70 -8.93
CA VAL A 12 -21.27 -1.83 -8.50
C VAL A 12 -20.43 -0.78 -9.17
N LEU A 13 -19.68 0.01 -8.38
CA LEU A 13 -18.66 0.91 -8.88
C LEU A 13 -17.31 0.20 -8.94
N VAL A 14 -16.74 0.05 -10.14
CA VAL A 14 -15.45 -0.62 -10.35
C VAL A 14 -14.34 0.40 -10.49
N ALA A 15 -13.32 0.32 -9.62
CA ALA A 15 -12.10 1.13 -9.73
C ALA A 15 -11.29 0.64 -10.95
N MET A 16 -11.33 1.39 -12.05
CA MET A 16 -10.64 1.06 -13.31
C MET A 16 -9.34 1.84 -13.41
N SER A 17 -8.21 1.14 -13.44
CA SER A 17 -6.87 1.75 -13.57
C SER A 17 -6.35 1.76 -15.02
N GLY A 18 -7.08 1.20 -15.98
CA GLY A 18 -6.59 0.96 -17.34
C GLY A 18 -5.63 -0.23 -17.45
N GLY A 19 -5.52 -1.06 -16.41
CA GLY A 19 -4.75 -2.31 -16.40
C GLY A 19 -5.64 -3.54 -16.53
N VAL A 20 -5.05 -4.70 -16.86
CA VAL A 20 -5.75 -5.95 -17.11
C VAL A 20 -6.61 -6.40 -15.90
N ASP A 21 -6.11 -6.26 -14.67
CA ASP A 21 -6.78 -6.76 -13.47
C ASP A 21 -8.11 -6.07 -13.20
N SER A 22 -8.13 -4.74 -13.24
CA SER A 22 -9.36 -3.96 -13.06
C SER A 22 -10.35 -4.17 -14.22
N SER A 23 -9.85 -4.43 -15.41
CA SER A 23 -10.66 -4.69 -16.60
C SER A 23 -11.31 -6.08 -16.54
N ALA A 24 -10.56 -7.10 -16.14
CA ALA A 24 -11.09 -8.44 -15.90
C ALA A 24 -12.11 -8.43 -14.76
N ALA A 25 -11.85 -7.68 -13.67
CA ALA A 25 -12.82 -7.52 -12.59
C ALA A 25 -14.14 -6.94 -13.08
N ALA A 26 -14.11 -5.91 -13.94
CA ALA A 26 -15.32 -5.34 -14.54
C ALA A 26 -16.04 -6.36 -15.43
N ALA A 27 -15.31 -7.09 -16.29
CA ALA A 27 -15.89 -8.10 -17.19
C ALA A 27 -16.59 -9.23 -16.42
N ILE A 28 -15.97 -9.75 -15.34
CA ILE A 28 -16.56 -10.78 -14.47
C ILE A 28 -17.89 -10.29 -13.88
N LEU A 29 -17.94 -9.06 -13.38
CA LEU A 29 -19.14 -8.50 -12.75
C LEU A 29 -20.26 -8.28 -13.79
N VAL A 30 -19.92 -7.85 -15.01
CA VAL A 30 -20.88 -7.75 -16.12
C VAL A 30 -21.45 -9.14 -16.46
N GLU A 31 -20.58 -10.17 -16.56
CA GLU A 31 -20.99 -11.55 -16.84
C GLU A 31 -21.93 -12.10 -15.75
N GLN A 32 -21.68 -11.73 -14.50
CA GLN A 32 -22.51 -12.11 -13.35
C GLN A 32 -23.83 -11.33 -13.25
N GLY A 33 -24.08 -10.39 -14.18
CA GLY A 33 -25.34 -9.65 -14.25
C GLY A 33 -25.45 -8.47 -13.28
N PHE A 34 -24.35 -7.93 -12.78
CA PHE A 34 -24.35 -6.68 -12.00
C PHE A 34 -24.55 -5.45 -12.89
N GLU A 35 -25.15 -4.38 -12.33
CA GLU A 35 -25.15 -3.05 -12.96
C GLU A 35 -23.79 -2.40 -12.72
N VAL A 36 -22.86 -2.59 -13.66
CA VAL A 36 -21.48 -2.12 -13.52
C VAL A 36 -21.32 -0.69 -13.98
N VAL A 37 -20.66 0.13 -13.18
CA VAL A 37 -20.23 1.49 -13.48
C VAL A 37 -18.73 1.57 -13.26
N GLY A 38 -17.96 1.96 -14.28
CA GLY A 38 -16.53 2.19 -14.19
C GLY A 38 -16.20 3.56 -13.55
N CYS A 39 -15.16 3.61 -12.75
CA CYS A 39 -14.57 4.86 -12.27
C CYS A 39 -13.05 4.86 -12.50
N PHE A 40 -12.58 5.77 -13.36
CA PHE A 40 -11.18 6.08 -13.48
C PHE A 40 -10.80 7.19 -12.50
N MET A 41 -9.86 6.91 -11.60
CA MET A 41 -9.41 7.89 -10.61
C MET A 41 -8.27 8.73 -11.19
N ARG A 42 -8.53 10.01 -11.50
CA ARG A 42 -7.47 10.95 -11.87
C ARG A 42 -6.75 11.43 -10.61
N LEU A 43 -5.51 10.95 -10.41
CA LEU A 43 -4.68 11.26 -9.24
C LEU A 43 -3.71 12.43 -9.48
N GLY A 44 -3.61 12.95 -10.68
CA GLY A 44 -2.63 13.95 -11.11
C GLY A 44 -1.38 13.31 -11.72
N SER A 45 -0.72 14.02 -12.63
CA SER A 45 0.54 13.57 -13.22
C SER A 45 1.73 14.08 -12.41
N PRO A 46 2.86 13.33 -12.32
CA PRO A 46 4.09 13.85 -11.76
C PRO A 46 4.52 15.13 -12.50
N GLY A 47 4.70 16.23 -11.77
CA GLY A 47 5.09 17.52 -12.34
C GLY A 47 3.92 18.50 -12.59
N GLU A 48 2.66 18.12 -12.52
CA GLU A 48 1.54 19.07 -12.47
C GLU A 48 1.56 19.84 -11.15
N THR A 49 1.89 21.12 -11.20
CA THR A 49 1.75 22.02 -10.05
C THR A 49 0.27 22.25 -9.72
N ILE A 50 -0.04 22.43 -8.44
CA ILE A 50 -1.42 22.62 -7.94
C ILE A 50 -2.08 23.89 -8.54
N ASP A 51 -1.28 24.82 -9.04
CA ASP A 51 -1.72 26.16 -9.48
C ASP A 51 -2.16 26.24 -10.96
N GLU A 52 -2.00 25.18 -11.78
CA GLU A 52 -2.35 25.22 -13.21
C GLU A 52 -3.76 24.69 -13.54
N MET A 53 -4.66 24.65 -12.58
CA MET A 53 -6.07 24.30 -12.85
C MET A 53 -6.87 25.56 -13.16
N GLN A 54 -6.83 25.99 -14.41
CA GLN A 54 -7.93 26.80 -14.94
C GLN A 54 -9.19 25.92 -15.15
N PRO A 55 -10.39 26.45 -14.90
CA PRO A 55 -11.63 25.73 -15.22
C PRO A 55 -11.65 25.41 -16.72
N PHE A 56 -12.19 24.25 -17.09
CA PHE A 56 -12.40 23.87 -18.48
C PHE A 56 -13.37 24.88 -19.13
N ASP A 57 -12.82 25.90 -19.78
CA ASP A 57 -13.55 26.62 -20.80
C ASP A 57 -13.46 25.85 -22.11
N SER A 58 -14.60 25.78 -22.79
CA SER A 58 -14.86 25.02 -24.03
C SER A 58 -14.18 25.61 -25.28
N ALA A 59 -13.04 26.24 -25.15
CA ALA A 59 -12.25 26.79 -26.27
C ALA A 59 -10.85 26.19 -26.25
N GLY A 60 -10.52 25.48 -27.33
CA GLY A 60 -9.32 24.69 -27.54
C GLY A 60 -8.01 25.36 -27.13
N VAL A 61 -7.33 24.78 -26.17
CA VAL A 61 -5.95 25.11 -25.84
C VAL A 61 -5.04 24.14 -26.57
N SER A 62 -4.19 24.68 -27.44
CA SER A 62 -3.06 24.02 -28.06
C SER A 62 -2.08 23.56 -26.98
N CYS A 63 -2.07 22.27 -26.66
CA CYS A 63 -0.99 21.68 -25.90
C CYS A 63 0.19 21.41 -26.84
N ASP A 64 1.31 22.07 -26.60
CA ASP A 64 2.58 21.72 -27.25
C ASP A 64 3.07 20.36 -26.67
N PRO A 65 3.07 19.27 -27.45
CA PRO A 65 3.41 17.93 -26.96
C PRO A 65 4.89 17.74 -26.65
N THR A 66 5.74 18.73 -26.89
CA THR A 66 7.21 18.56 -26.85
C THR A 66 7.84 18.90 -25.50
N GLN A 67 7.10 19.46 -24.54
CA GLN A 67 7.66 19.93 -23.26
C GLN A 67 7.27 19.09 -22.03
N VAL A 68 6.40 18.10 -22.14
CA VAL A 68 6.03 17.23 -21.01
C VAL A 68 6.56 15.83 -21.29
N LYS A 69 7.64 15.42 -20.62
CA LYS A 69 7.99 14.00 -20.49
C LYS A 69 6.90 13.33 -19.66
N ILE A 70 5.84 12.91 -20.31
CA ILE A 70 4.82 12.05 -19.72
C ILE A 70 5.49 10.70 -19.50
N GLY A 71 5.75 10.35 -18.23
CA GLY A 71 6.20 9.02 -17.88
C GLY A 71 5.17 7.99 -18.35
N HIS A 72 5.60 7.00 -19.11
CA HIS A 72 4.73 5.94 -19.66
C HIS A 72 4.30 4.89 -18.63
N GLN A 73 4.54 5.10 -17.34
CA GLN A 73 4.26 4.12 -16.28
C GLN A 73 3.66 4.82 -15.05
N GLY A 74 2.47 4.39 -14.67
CA GLY A 74 1.75 4.86 -13.48
C GLY A 74 0.24 4.76 -13.69
N CYS A 75 -0.53 4.32 -12.69
CA CYS A 75 -1.97 4.03 -12.79
C CYS A 75 -2.89 5.25 -13.08
N CYS A 76 -2.35 6.36 -13.63
CA CYS A 76 -3.06 7.63 -13.83
C CYS A 76 -2.59 8.40 -15.07
N SER A 77 -1.90 7.74 -15.99
CA SER A 77 -1.48 8.39 -17.24
C SER A 77 -2.68 8.66 -18.16
N VAL A 78 -2.49 9.55 -19.14
CA VAL A 78 -3.50 9.78 -20.19
C VAL A 78 -3.75 8.49 -20.97
N GLY A 79 -2.72 7.66 -21.17
CA GLY A 79 -2.82 6.34 -21.79
C GLY A 79 -3.72 5.41 -20.98
N ASP A 80 -3.54 5.33 -19.66
CA ASP A 80 -4.39 4.48 -18.80
C ASP A 80 -5.85 4.93 -18.80
N ALA A 81 -6.10 6.25 -18.85
CA ALA A 81 -7.46 6.77 -18.98
C ALA A 81 -8.09 6.42 -20.33
N HIS A 82 -7.29 6.39 -21.40
CA HIS A 82 -7.73 5.97 -22.72
C HIS A 82 -8.06 4.47 -22.71
N ASP A 83 -7.19 3.64 -22.16
CA ASP A 83 -7.38 2.19 -22.04
C ASP A 83 -8.64 1.88 -21.22
N ALA A 84 -8.84 2.56 -20.08
CA ALA A 84 -10.06 2.39 -19.28
C ALA A 84 -11.33 2.75 -20.07
N ARG A 85 -11.29 3.78 -20.92
CA ARG A 85 -12.42 4.14 -21.79
C ARG A 85 -12.69 3.08 -22.85
N GLN A 86 -11.65 2.54 -23.48
CA GLN A 86 -11.78 1.48 -24.47
C GLN A 86 -12.39 0.22 -23.85
N VAL A 87 -11.90 -0.17 -22.65
CA VAL A 87 -12.46 -1.30 -21.90
C VAL A 87 -13.93 -1.07 -21.55
N ALA A 88 -14.26 0.12 -21.03
CA ALA A 88 -15.65 0.44 -20.69
C ALA A 88 -16.57 0.38 -21.92
N ALA A 89 -16.11 0.88 -23.09
CA ALA A 89 -16.85 0.82 -24.35
C ALA A 89 -17.03 -0.63 -24.82
N ALA A 90 -15.99 -1.48 -24.74
CA ALA A 90 -16.07 -2.89 -25.10
C ALA A 90 -17.06 -3.67 -24.21
N LEU A 91 -17.13 -3.34 -22.91
CA LEU A 91 -18.06 -3.95 -21.97
C LEU A 91 -19.46 -3.32 -21.99
N GLY A 92 -19.67 -2.22 -22.71
CA GLY A 92 -20.94 -1.50 -22.74
C GLY A 92 -21.33 -0.85 -21.42
N ILE A 93 -20.36 -0.49 -20.57
CA ILE A 93 -20.59 0.13 -19.25
C ILE A 93 -20.26 1.63 -19.25
N PRO A 94 -20.97 2.46 -18.45
CA PRO A 94 -20.61 3.85 -18.27
C PRO A 94 -19.28 3.96 -17.50
N LEU A 95 -18.45 4.95 -17.87
CA LEU A 95 -17.21 5.28 -17.19
C LEU A 95 -17.23 6.74 -16.71
N TYR A 96 -17.03 6.93 -15.42
CA TYR A 96 -16.79 8.25 -14.82
C TYR A 96 -15.29 8.48 -14.59
N VAL A 97 -14.84 9.71 -14.84
CA VAL A 97 -13.48 10.14 -14.48
C VAL A 97 -13.59 11.03 -13.24
N CYS A 98 -13.15 10.50 -12.11
CA CYS A 98 -13.24 11.19 -10.84
C CYS A 98 -11.91 11.86 -10.49
N ASN A 99 -11.95 13.14 -10.15
CA ASN A 99 -10.75 13.91 -9.80
C ASN A 99 -10.43 13.75 -8.31
N PHE A 100 -9.44 12.93 -8.00
CA PHE A 100 -8.91 12.70 -6.65
C PHE A 100 -7.55 13.36 -6.42
N LYS A 101 -7.11 14.29 -7.28
CA LYS A 101 -5.79 14.93 -7.19
C LYS A 101 -5.50 15.50 -5.80
N LYS A 102 -6.48 16.19 -5.19
CA LYS A 102 -6.33 16.76 -3.85
C LYS A 102 -6.16 15.70 -2.76
N ASP A 103 -6.94 14.62 -2.83
CA ASP A 103 -6.88 13.56 -1.82
C ASP A 103 -5.61 12.71 -2.00
N PHE A 104 -5.18 12.50 -3.24
CA PHE A 104 -3.92 11.84 -3.54
C PHE A 104 -2.70 12.68 -3.12
N GLY A 105 -2.80 14.01 -3.17
CA GLY A 105 -1.79 14.92 -2.64
C GLY A 105 -1.44 14.58 -1.18
N LYS A 106 -2.43 14.24 -0.35
CA LYS A 106 -2.21 13.81 1.05
C LYS A 106 -1.37 12.54 1.17
N ILE A 107 -1.48 11.62 0.20
CA ILE A 107 -0.67 10.38 0.18
C ILE A 107 0.77 10.72 -0.18
N ILE A 108 0.97 11.65 -1.12
CA ILE A 108 2.32 12.12 -1.48
C ILE A 108 2.94 12.88 -0.29
N ASP A 109 2.17 13.74 0.39
CA ASP A 109 2.65 14.47 1.57
C ASP A 109 3.02 13.48 2.70
N TYR A 110 2.16 12.49 2.99
CA TYR A 110 2.50 11.40 3.90
C TYR A 110 3.80 10.69 3.52
N PHE A 111 3.98 10.35 2.24
CA PHE A 111 5.19 9.70 1.74
C PHE A 111 6.45 10.55 2.01
N VAL A 112 6.38 11.83 1.71
CA VAL A 112 7.48 12.78 1.92
C VAL A 112 7.78 12.95 3.40
N ASP A 113 6.76 13.10 4.24
CA ASP A 113 6.90 13.29 5.67
C ASP A 113 7.49 12.05 6.36
N GLU A 114 7.11 10.84 5.96
CA GLU A 114 7.71 9.60 6.47
C GLU A 114 9.22 9.54 6.18
N TYR A 115 9.65 9.84 4.94
CA TYR A 115 11.07 9.89 4.61
C TYR A 115 11.81 11.00 5.34
N ALA A 116 11.20 12.18 5.49
CA ALA A 116 11.76 13.28 6.27
C ALA A 116 11.98 12.87 7.73
N ASN A 117 11.08 12.08 8.29
CA ASN A 117 11.15 11.53 9.66
C ASN A 117 11.97 10.24 9.78
N GLY A 118 12.78 9.89 8.77
CA GLY A 118 13.65 8.71 8.81
C GLY A 118 12.93 7.37 8.69
N ARG A 119 11.64 7.36 8.41
CA ARG A 119 10.83 6.15 8.24
C ARG A 119 10.72 5.74 6.77
N THR A 120 10.24 4.56 6.51
CA THR A 120 10.04 4.02 5.16
C THR A 120 8.55 3.83 4.91
N PRO A 121 7.89 4.70 4.13
CA PRO A 121 6.45 4.65 3.93
C PRO A 121 5.98 3.46 3.10
N ASN A 122 4.69 3.11 3.25
CA ASN A 122 3.98 2.24 2.32
C ASN A 122 2.74 2.98 1.76
N PRO A 123 2.91 3.76 0.67
CA PRO A 123 1.84 4.58 0.13
C PRO A 123 0.70 3.74 -0.48
N CYS A 124 0.95 2.49 -0.91
CA CYS A 124 -0.08 1.63 -1.50
C CYS A 124 -1.15 1.24 -0.48
N VAL A 125 -0.77 0.93 0.76
CA VAL A 125 -1.73 0.67 1.84
C VAL A 125 -2.58 1.91 2.12
N ARG A 126 -1.97 3.10 2.21
CA ARG A 126 -2.70 4.37 2.40
C ARG A 126 -3.64 4.69 1.23
N CYS A 127 -3.20 4.43 0.01
CA CYS A 127 -4.03 4.62 -1.18
C CYS A 127 -5.28 3.73 -1.14
N ASN A 128 -5.13 2.49 -0.75
CA ASN A 128 -6.27 1.58 -0.62
C ASN A 128 -7.21 2.03 0.52
N ASP A 129 -6.67 2.37 1.69
CA ASP A 129 -7.45 2.81 2.85
C ASP A 129 -8.17 4.15 2.58
N TRP A 130 -7.45 5.20 2.19
CA TRP A 130 -8.01 6.55 2.13
C TRP A 130 -8.78 6.84 0.83
N LEU A 131 -8.30 6.29 -0.31
CA LEU A 131 -8.89 6.59 -1.61
C LEU A 131 -9.82 5.48 -2.09
N LYS A 132 -9.30 4.28 -2.34
CA LYS A 132 -10.11 3.24 -2.99
C LYS A 132 -11.26 2.76 -2.10
N PHE A 133 -10.97 2.51 -0.81
CA PHE A 133 -11.99 2.06 0.15
C PHE A 133 -12.44 3.16 1.13
N GLY A 134 -11.96 4.38 0.93
CA GLY A 134 -12.45 5.60 1.59
C GLY A 134 -13.27 6.45 0.64
N LYS A 135 -12.63 7.37 -0.07
CA LYS A 135 -13.28 8.37 -0.93
C LYS A 135 -14.09 7.78 -2.08
N LEU A 136 -13.63 6.69 -2.69
CA LEU A 136 -14.37 6.06 -3.78
C LEU A 136 -15.69 5.44 -3.29
N HIS A 137 -15.75 4.92 -2.06
CA HIS A 137 -17.01 4.47 -1.45
C HIS A 137 -17.98 5.62 -1.18
N GLU A 138 -17.49 6.79 -0.73
CA GLU A 138 -18.33 7.98 -0.59
C GLU A 138 -18.96 8.37 -1.93
N TYR A 139 -18.17 8.33 -3.01
CA TYR A 139 -18.65 8.61 -4.36
C TYR A 139 -19.64 7.53 -4.85
N ALA A 140 -19.38 6.26 -4.57
CA ALA A 140 -20.30 5.16 -4.89
C ALA A 140 -21.69 5.39 -4.29
N GLY A 141 -21.76 5.81 -3.02
CA GLY A 141 -23.02 6.17 -2.37
C GLY A 141 -23.77 7.32 -3.08
N GLN A 142 -23.06 8.32 -3.59
CA GLN A 142 -23.67 9.46 -4.32
C GLN A 142 -24.34 9.03 -5.63
N ILE A 143 -23.83 8.02 -6.31
CA ILE A 143 -24.39 7.49 -7.56
C ILE A 143 -25.33 6.28 -7.34
N GLY A 144 -25.62 5.97 -6.07
CA GLY A 144 -26.47 4.85 -5.67
C GLY A 144 -25.84 3.48 -5.91
N ALA A 145 -24.51 3.38 -6.03
CA ALA A 145 -23.82 2.10 -6.07
C ALA A 145 -23.69 1.53 -4.66
N GLN A 146 -24.10 0.28 -4.51
CA GLN A 146 -24.11 -0.42 -3.22
C GLN A 146 -22.75 -1.03 -2.89
N PHE A 147 -21.94 -1.31 -3.92
CA PHE A 147 -20.65 -1.98 -3.79
C PHE A 147 -19.57 -1.24 -4.57
N VAL A 148 -18.34 -1.40 -4.07
CA VAL A 148 -17.12 -0.94 -4.75
C VAL A 148 -16.26 -2.14 -5.05
N ALA A 149 -15.91 -2.32 -6.32
CA ALA A 149 -15.05 -3.40 -6.77
C ALA A 149 -13.68 -2.90 -7.23
N SER A 150 -12.70 -3.77 -7.12
CA SER A 150 -11.34 -3.50 -7.61
C SER A 150 -10.66 -4.77 -8.10
N GLY A 151 -9.63 -4.59 -8.93
CA GLY A 151 -8.79 -5.66 -9.43
C GLY A 151 -7.68 -6.03 -8.45
N HIS A 152 -7.99 -6.29 -7.17
CA HIS A 152 -7.03 -6.82 -6.22
C HIS A 152 -7.13 -8.33 -6.09
N TYR A 153 -5.99 -8.99 -5.97
CA TYR A 153 -5.88 -10.41 -5.67
C TYR A 153 -6.03 -10.63 -4.16
N ALA A 154 -7.26 -10.57 -3.70
CA ALA A 154 -7.70 -10.92 -2.35
C ALA A 154 -9.17 -11.33 -2.43
N ARG A 155 -9.75 -11.90 -1.39
CA ARG A 155 -11.12 -12.41 -1.36
C ARG A 155 -11.91 -11.85 -0.20
N ILE A 156 -13.22 -11.79 -0.36
CA ILE A 156 -14.15 -11.47 0.74
C ILE A 156 -15.06 -12.69 0.95
N ASP A 157 -14.83 -13.40 2.04
CA ASP A 157 -15.73 -14.47 2.47
C ASP A 157 -16.91 -13.89 3.22
N ARG A 158 -18.12 -14.25 2.79
CA ARG A 158 -19.41 -13.84 3.37
C ARG A 158 -20.26 -15.04 3.84
N SER A 159 -19.63 -16.17 4.06
CA SER A 159 -20.32 -17.39 4.52
C SER A 159 -20.71 -17.33 6.01
N GLY A 160 -20.04 -16.49 6.80
CA GLY A 160 -20.33 -16.25 8.21
C GLY A 160 -21.22 -15.02 8.46
N ASP A 161 -21.42 -14.68 9.73
CA ASP A 161 -22.23 -13.53 10.16
C ASP A 161 -21.58 -12.17 9.79
N GLU A 162 -20.26 -12.13 9.74
CA GLU A 162 -19.46 -10.96 9.33
C GLU A 162 -18.54 -11.32 8.16
N PRO A 163 -18.32 -10.39 7.19
CA PRO A 163 -17.41 -10.64 6.09
C PRO A 163 -15.96 -10.68 6.58
N ARG A 164 -15.20 -11.62 6.04
CA ARG A 164 -13.78 -11.81 6.33
C ARG A 164 -12.94 -11.47 5.10
N LEU A 165 -11.86 -10.72 5.29
CA LEU A 165 -10.86 -10.50 4.24
C LEU A 165 -9.92 -11.70 4.20
N LEU A 166 -9.78 -12.30 3.04
CA LEU A 166 -8.92 -13.47 2.83
C LEU A 166 -7.84 -13.16 1.79
N ARG A 167 -6.73 -13.90 1.87
CA ARG A 167 -5.72 -13.94 0.82
C ARG A 167 -6.32 -14.37 -0.51
N GLY A 168 -5.77 -13.89 -1.62
CA GLY A 168 -6.07 -14.39 -2.96
C GLY A 168 -5.68 -15.86 -3.13
N LEU A 169 -6.28 -16.54 -4.12
CA LEU A 169 -5.89 -17.93 -4.43
C LEU A 169 -4.54 -18.02 -5.15
N ASP A 170 -4.13 -16.97 -5.86
CA ASP A 170 -2.79 -16.85 -6.42
C ASP A 170 -1.83 -16.29 -5.35
N ASP A 171 -1.14 -17.18 -4.64
CA ASP A 171 -0.19 -16.81 -3.58
C ASP A 171 0.91 -15.85 -4.08
N ALA A 172 1.36 -16.01 -5.34
CA ALA A 172 2.39 -15.16 -5.92
C ALA A 172 1.90 -13.74 -6.23
N LYS A 173 0.58 -13.55 -6.29
CA LYS A 173 -0.08 -12.27 -6.58
C LYS A 173 -0.90 -11.74 -5.42
N ASP A 174 -0.98 -12.44 -4.29
CA ASP A 174 -1.76 -12.03 -3.15
C ASP A 174 -1.51 -10.57 -2.75
N GLN A 175 -2.59 -9.82 -2.63
CA GLN A 175 -2.59 -8.40 -2.30
C GLN A 175 -3.36 -8.09 -1.00
N SER A 176 -3.70 -9.11 -0.22
CA SER A 176 -4.39 -8.93 1.06
C SER A 176 -3.62 -8.05 2.03
N TYR A 177 -2.27 -8.12 1.99
CA TYR A 177 -1.37 -7.26 2.76
C TYR A 177 -1.67 -5.76 2.61
N VAL A 178 -2.01 -5.29 1.42
CA VAL A 178 -2.27 -3.86 1.19
C VAL A 178 -3.72 -3.45 1.45
N LEU A 179 -4.57 -4.37 1.91
CA LEU A 179 -6.00 -4.16 2.12
C LEU A 179 -6.42 -4.15 3.60
N PHE A 180 -5.54 -4.51 4.52
CA PHE A 180 -5.89 -4.55 5.96
C PHE A 180 -6.40 -3.21 6.51
N GLY A 181 -6.08 -2.09 5.83
CA GLY A 181 -6.54 -0.75 6.23
C GLY A 181 -8.04 -0.52 6.05
N ALA A 182 -8.73 -1.33 5.24
CA ALA A 182 -10.18 -1.24 5.09
C ALA A 182 -10.89 -1.52 6.42
N SER A 183 -11.91 -0.73 6.77
CA SER A 183 -12.70 -0.98 7.98
C SER A 183 -13.64 -2.19 7.81
N LYS A 184 -14.04 -2.84 8.92
CA LYS A 184 -15.06 -3.91 8.89
C LYS A 184 -16.31 -3.51 8.11
N LEU A 185 -16.78 -2.27 8.29
CA LEU A 185 -17.94 -1.76 7.55
C LEU A 185 -17.70 -1.80 6.04
N ARG A 186 -16.52 -1.42 5.58
CA ARG A 186 -16.17 -1.39 4.16
C ARG A 186 -16.05 -2.78 3.54
N LEU A 187 -15.66 -3.80 4.31
CA LEU A 187 -15.64 -5.18 3.82
C LEU A 187 -17.01 -5.65 3.31
N ASN A 188 -18.09 -5.16 3.92
CA ASN A 188 -19.46 -5.47 3.47
C ASN A 188 -19.75 -4.92 2.07
N GLU A 189 -19.14 -3.80 1.70
CA GLU A 189 -19.36 -3.08 0.46
C GLU A 189 -18.28 -3.38 -0.60
N MET A 190 -17.22 -4.12 -0.24
CA MET A 190 -16.11 -4.45 -1.15
C MET A 190 -16.42 -5.68 -2.00
N MET A 191 -15.97 -5.65 -3.26
CA MET A 191 -15.94 -6.82 -4.16
C MET A 191 -14.56 -6.96 -4.80
N LEU A 192 -14.00 -8.17 -4.73
CA LEU A 192 -12.64 -8.48 -5.21
C LEU A 192 -12.71 -9.71 -6.14
N PRO A 193 -13.34 -9.58 -7.32
CA PRO A 193 -13.74 -10.73 -8.13
C PRO A 193 -12.58 -11.54 -8.68
N ILE A 194 -11.39 -10.94 -8.87
CA ILE A 194 -10.23 -11.67 -9.42
C ILE A 194 -9.44 -12.47 -8.38
N GLY A 195 -9.67 -12.24 -7.09
CA GLY A 195 -9.02 -13.00 -6.02
C GLY A 195 -9.41 -14.48 -5.95
N GLU A 196 -10.51 -14.85 -6.61
CA GLU A 196 -11.00 -16.24 -6.70
C GLU A 196 -10.33 -17.05 -7.83
N TYR A 197 -9.37 -16.47 -8.55
CA TYR A 197 -8.62 -17.15 -9.61
C TYR A 197 -7.25 -17.57 -9.10
N ALA A 198 -6.85 -18.80 -9.41
CA ALA A 198 -5.62 -19.40 -8.92
C ALA A 198 -4.37 -18.89 -9.63
N THR A 199 -4.54 -18.30 -10.81
CA THR A 199 -3.39 -17.79 -11.59
C THR A 199 -3.73 -16.50 -12.34
N LYS A 200 -2.72 -15.66 -12.51
CA LYS A 200 -2.79 -14.47 -13.38
C LYS A 200 -3.15 -14.82 -14.84
N ALA A 201 -2.76 -16.01 -15.31
CA ALA A 201 -3.09 -16.46 -16.66
C ALA A 201 -4.61 -16.59 -16.87
N GLU A 202 -5.34 -17.13 -15.88
CA GLU A 202 -6.79 -17.21 -15.91
C GLU A 202 -7.44 -15.81 -15.99
N VAL A 203 -6.92 -14.86 -15.23
CA VAL A 203 -7.42 -13.47 -15.27
C VAL A 203 -7.16 -12.82 -16.63
N ARG A 204 -5.99 -13.06 -17.25
CA ARG A 204 -5.70 -12.60 -18.62
C ARG A 204 -6.61 -13.27 -19.67
N ALA A 205 -6.90 -14.56 -19.51
CA ALA A 205 -7.82 -15.27 -20.42
C ALA A 205 -9.24 -14.70 -20.37
N ILE A 206 -9.69 -14.16 -19.23
CA ILE A 206 -10.96 -13.43 -19.13
C ILE A 206 -10.90 -12.15 -19.97
N ALA A 207 -9.84 -11.37 -19.82
CA ALA A 207 -9.68 -10.13 -20.59
C ALA A 207 -9.62 -10.42 -22.09
N GLU A 208 -8.96 -11.50 -22.52
CA GLU A 208 -8.89 -11.97 -23.89
C GLU A 208 -10.27 -12.44 -24.38
N LYS A 209 -11.01 -13.22 -23.59
CA LYS A 209 -12.39 -13.69 -23.91
C LYS A 209 -13.33 -12.54 -24.28
N TYR A 210 -13.17 -11.39 -23.64
CA TYR A 210 -13.97 -10.19 -23.88
C TYR A 210 -13.31 -9.21 -24.87
N ASP A 211 -12.26 -9.63 -25.57
CA ASP A 211 -11.51 -8.82 -26.54
C ASP A 211 -11.09 -7.45 -25.96
N LEU A 212 -10.68 -7.44 -24.68
CA LEU A 212 -10.29 -6.20 -24.03
C LEU A 212 -8.88 -5.77 -24.49
N PRO A 213 -8.69 -4.50 -24.89
CA PRO A 213 -7.44 -4.03 -25.50
C PRO A 213 -6.22 -4.06 -24.57
N VAL A 214 -6.41 -4.41 -23.30
CA VAL A 214 -5.37 -4.42 -22.25
C VAL A 214 -4.98 -5.84 -21.82
N PHE A 215 -5.42 -6.90 -22.51
CA PHE A 215 -5.23 -8.29 -22.09
C PHE A 215 -3.73 -8.68 -21.95
N ASP A 216 -2.85 -8.12 -22.77
CA ASP A 216 -1.40 -8.36 -22.80
C ASP A 216 -0.57 -7.26 -22.07
N LYS A 217 -1.25 -6.23 -21.53
CA LYS A 217 -0.57 -5.12 -20.85
C LYS A 217 0.26 -5.62 -19.66
N PRO A 218 1.54 -5.19 -19.54
CA PRO A 218 2.39 -5.57 -18.41
C PRO A 218 1.85 -5.00 -17.09
N ASP A 219 2.13 -5.69 -15.99
CA ASP A 219 1.77 -5.25 -14.64
C ASP A 219 2.61 -4.03 -14.24
N SER A 220 2.01 -3.11 -13.49
CA SER A 220 2.74 -2.02 -12.84
C SER A 220 3.63 -2.58 -11.74
N GLN A 221 4.94 -2.29 -11.80
CA GLN A 221 5.94 -2.84 -10.85
C GLN A 221 6.32 -1.83 -9.76
N GLU A 222 6.06 -0.54 -9.97
CA GLU A 222 6.60 0.56 -9.17
C GLU A 222 5.53 1.37 -8.46
N ILE A 223 5.94 2.20 -7.51
CA ILE A 223 5.08 3.20 -6.89
C ILE A 223 4.58 4.14 -7.99
N CYS A 224 3.29 4.22 -8.18
CA CYS A 224 2.65 4.86 -9.34
C CYS A 224 3.02 6.33 -9.57
N PHE A 225 3.43 7.05 -8.53
CA PHE A 225 3.85 8.45 -8.61
C PHE A 225 5.37 8.65 -8.56
N VAL A 226 6.15 7.56 -8.58
CA VAL A 226 7.63 7.56 -8.67
C VAL A 226 8.06 6.60 -9.77
N PRO A 227 7.68 6.85 -11.02
CA PRO A 227 7.87 5.89 -12.12
C PRO A 227 9.34 5.70 -12.52
N ASP A 228 10.20 6.61 -12.13
CA ASP A 228 11.66 6.59 -12.37
C ASP A 228 12.45 6.01 -11.18
N ASN A 229 11.77 5.52 -10.14
CA ASN A 229 12.37 5.07 -8.87
C ASN A 229 13.20 6.16 -8.14
N ASP A 230 13.11 7.43 -8.56
CA ASP A 230 13.77 8.56 -7.89
C ASP A 230 12.91 9.11 -6.75
N TYR A 231 12.61 8.27 -5.74
CA TYR A 231 11.89 8.71 -4.55
C TYR A 231 12.66 9.76 -3.75
N ALA A 232 14.00 9.68 -3.74
CA ALA A 232 14.84 10.68 -3.07
C ALA A 232 14.70 12.06 -3.72
N GLY A 233 14.73 12.12 -5.05
CA GLY A 233 14.50 13.36 -5.80
C GLY A 233 13.07 13.90 -5.62
N LEU A 234 12.05 13.05 -5.49
CA LEU A 234 10.70 13.50 -5.16
C LEU A 234 10.66 14.17 -3.78
N VAL A 235 11.26 13.53 -2.77
CA VAL A 235 11.34 14.09 -1.41
C VAL A 235 12.08 15.43 -1.44
N GLU A 236 13.22 15.52 -2.13
CA GLU A 236 14.00 16.75 -2.23
C GLU A 236 13.30 17.89 -2.99
N ARG A 237 12.47 17.58 -3.96
CA ARG A 237 11.64 18.59 -4.66
C ARG A 237 10.59 19.19 -3.73
N ARG A 238 10.03 18.38 -2.81
CA ARG A 238 9.01 18.80 -1.84
C ARG A 238 9.57 19.40 -0.57
N ARG A 239 10.76 18.96 -0.16
CA ARG A 239 11.48 19.34 1.05
C ARG A 239 12.96 19.66 0.72
N PRO A 240 13.24 20.79 0.03
CA PRO A 240 14.61 21.15 -0.36
C PRO A 240 15.58 21.29 0.82
N GLU A 241 15.06 21.61 2.00
CA GLU A 241 15.82 21.72 3.26
C GLU A 241 16.45 20.40 3.71
N LEU A 242 16.01 19.25 3.19
CA LEU A 242 16.60 17.95 3.50
C LEU A 242 17.88 17.66 2.71
N ARG A 243 18.26 18.51 1.77
CA ARG A 243 19.53 18.42 0.99
C ARG A 243 20.71 18.89 1.85
N VAL A 244 20.94 18.24 2.97
CA VAL A 244 22.01 18.57 3.90
C VAL A 244 22.90 17.35 4.08
N ASN A 245 24.21 17.56 4.05
CA ASN A 245 25.16 16.50 4.33
C ASN A 245 25.02 16.02 5.81
N GLY A 246 25.11 14.72 5.98
CA GLY A 246 25.05 14.05 7.27
C GLY A 246 26.16 13.02 7.42
N LYS A 247 26.25 12.42 8.59
CA LYS A 247 27.30 11.47 8.93
C LYS A 247 26.82 10.03 8.77
N ILE A 248 27.73 9.18 8.32
CA ILE A 248 27.58 7.73 8.38
C ILE A 248 28.38 7.26 9.58
N LEU A 249 27.70 6.63 10.53
CA LEU A 249 28.30 6.07 11.76
C LEU A 249 28.33 4.56 11.67
N ASP A 250 29.32 3.93 12.28
CA ASP A 250 29.30 2.49 12.53
C ASP A 250 28.51 2.15 13.83
N GLU A 251 28.45 0.87 14.19
CA GLU A 251 27.76 0.39 15.41
C GLU A 251 28.41 0.90 16.71
N SER A 252 29.67 1.34 16.68
CA SER A 252 30.36 1.97 17.84
C SER A 252 30.04 3.46 17.95
N GLY A 253 29.43 4.07 16.95
CA GLY A 253 29.18 5.51 16.85
C GLY A 253 30.33 6.28 16.22
N GLU A 254 31.38 5.61 15.70
CA GLU A 254 32.48 6.25 14.98
C GLU A 254 32.02 6.70 13.60
N GLN A 255 32.43 7.90 13.16
CA GLN A 255 32.12 8.39 11.83
C GLN A 255 33.00 7.68 10.79
N VAL A 256 32.36 6.92 9.89
CA VAL A 256 33.01 6.16 8.83
C VAL A 256 32.77 6.75 7.44
N GLY A 257 31.94 7.78 7.33
CA GLY A 257 31.67 8.45 6.04
C GLY A 257 30.68 9.62 6.18
N GLU A 258 30.25 10.11 5.00
CA GLU A 258 29.26 11.18 4.88
C GLU A 258 28.22 10.82 3.81
N HIS A 259 27.04 11.43 3.91
CA HIS A 259 25.96 11.26 2.93
C HIS A 259 25.22 12.58 2.67
N GLY A 260 24.54 12.68 1.54
CA GLY A 260 23.79 13.88 1.12
C GLY A 260 22.31 13.88 1.56
N GLY A 261 21.99 13.40 2.76
CA GLY A 261 20.66 13.37 3.35
C GLY A 261 20.18 11.96 3.72
N GLN A 262 19.70 11.78 4.97
CA GLN A 262 19.28 10.49 5.51
C GLN A 262 18.05 9.90 4.76
N HIS A 263 17.22 10.75 4.12
CA HIS A 263 16.05 10.33 3.35
C HIS A 263 16.39 9.47 2.13
N LYS A 264 17.64 9.49 1.65
CA LYS A 264 18.14 8.66 0.53
C LYS A 264 18.37 7.19 0.91
N PHE A 265 18.22 6.85 2.18
CA PHE A 265 18.55 5.52 2.70
C PHE A 265 17.33 4.85 3.32
N THR A 266 17.34 3.52 3.23
CA THR A 266 16.33 2.66 3.85
C THR A 266 17.02 1.60 4.71
N ILE A 267 16.44 1.24 5.85
CA ILE A 267 16.96 0.17 6.71
C ILE A 267 17.05 -1.15 5.93
N GLY A 268 18.20 -1.80 6.02
CA GLY A 268 18.54 -3.00 5.26
C GLY A 268 19.20 -2.74 3.90
N GLN A 269 19.35 -1.46 3.49
CA GLN A 269 20.05 -1.10 2.25
C GLN A 269 21.52 -1.46 2.33
N ARG A 270 22.02 -2.17 1.31
CA ARG A 270 23.44 -2.55 1.16
C ARG A 270 24.16 -1.72 0.10
N ARG A 271 23.49 -1.49 -1.04
CA ARG A 271 24.10 -0.78 -2.20
C ARG A 271 23.93 0.72 -2.08
N GLY A 272 24.91 1.47 -2.61
CA GLY A 272 24.82 2.94 -2.65
C GLY A 272 25.05 3.62 -1.31
N VAL A 273 25.58 2.93 -0.28
CA VAL A 273 25.89 3.52 1.02
C VAL A 273 27.14 4.41 0.95
N GLY A 274 28.07 4.11 0.04
CA GLY A 274 29.27 4.95 -0.19
C GLY A 274 30.42 4.71 0.79
N VAL A 275 30.34 3.66 1.64
CA VAL A 275 31.36 3.28 2.62
C VAL A 275 31.79 1.84 2.41
N ALA A 276 33.05 1.52 2.64
CA ALA A 276 33.60 0.15 2.59
C ALA A 276 34.41 -0.11 3.88
N LEU A 277 33.97 -1.05 4.68
CA LEU A 277 34.61 -1.45 5.95
C LEU A 277 35.34 -2.80 5.87
N GLY A 278 35.52 -3.34 4.63
CA GLY A 278 36.19 -4.64 4.42
C GLY A 278 35.27 -5.85 4.61
N TYR A 279 34.01 -5.64 5.00
CA TYR A 279 32.96 -6.66 5.14
C TYR A 279 31.62 -6.11 4.63
N PRO A 280 30.60 -6.96 4.38
CA PRO A 280 29.28 -6.51 3.96
C PRO A 280 28.63 -5.66 5.04
N ILE A 281 28.23 -4.43 4.69
CA ILE A 281 27.53 -3.50 5.57
C ILE A 281 26.14 -3.18 5.06
N TYR A 282 25.26 -2.83 5.99
CA TYR A 282 23.87 -2.47 5.75
C TYR A 282 23.49 -1.24 6.57
N VAL A 283 22.56 -0.46 6.10
CA VAL A 283 21.95 0.60 6.92
C VAL A 283 21.13 -0.06 8.02
N THR A 284 21.53 0.11 9.28
CA THR A 284 20.89 -0.49 10.46
C THR A 284 20.05 0.51 11.24
N GLY A 285 20.33 1.81 11.11
CA GLY A 285 19.61 2.86 11.80
C GLY A 285 19.59 4.18 11.05
N LYS A 286 18.64 5.03 11.39
CA LYS A 286 18.50 6.40 10.89
C LYS A 286 18.09 7.32 12.02
N ASP A 287 18.76 8.47 12.14
CA ASP A 287 18.39 9.56 13.05
C ASP A 287 18.13 10.83 12.24
N PRO A 288 16.86 11.16 11.98
CA PRO A 288 16.51 12.35 11.21
C PRO A 288 16.83 13.66 11.93
N LYS A 289 16.87 13.67 13.26
CA LYS A 289 17.18 14.88 14.05
C LYS A 289 18.64 15.31 13.89
N ASN A 290 19.54 14.34 13.91
CA ASN A 290 20.98 14.58 13.76
C ASN A 290 21.44 14.39 12.29
N ASN A 291 20.51 14.04 11.39
CA ASN A 291 20.79 13.71 9.99
C ASN A 291 21.91 12.69 9.86
N THR A 292 21.82 11.58 10.62
CA THR A 292 22.81 10.50 10.59
C THR A 292 22.18 9.18 10.16
N ILE A 293 22.99 8.31 9.57
CA ILE A 293 22.66 6.91 9.35
C ILE A 293 23.70 6.05 10.07
N THR A 294 23.25 4.92 10.62
CA THR A 294 24.13 3.91 11.19
C THR A 294 24.27 2.75 10.21
N VAL A 295 25.49 2.23 10.06
CA VAL A 295 25.78 1.05 9.27
C VAL A 295 26.34 -0.04 10.15
N GLY A 296 25.97 -1.28 9.84
CA GLY A 296 26.39 -2.44 10.62
C GLY A 296 26.29 -3.74 9.84
N THR A 297 26.45 -4.85 10.54
CA THR A 297 26.38 -6.20 10.01
C THR A 297 24.94 -6.65 9.74
N ASP A 298 24.75 -7.82 9.13
CA ASP A 298 23.42 -8.40 8.91
C ASP A 298 22.74 -8.76 10.23
N GLU A 299 23.49 -9.15 11.23
CA GLU A 299 23.03 -9.49 12.57
C GLU A 299 22.35 -8.29 13.25
N ALA A 300 22.88 -7.07 13.07
CA ALA A 300 22.31 -5.84 13.61
C ALA A 300 20.94 -5.46 13.00
N LEU A 301 20.56 -6.09 11.88
CA LEU A 301 19.24 -5.92 11.27
C LEU A 301 18.16 -6.80 11.90
N ARG A 302 18.52 -7.72 12.78
CA ARG A 302 17.59 -8.71 13.32
C ARG A 302 16.88 -8.18 14.56
N SER A 303 15.56 -8.29 14.54
CA SER A 303 14.68 -7.90 15.65
C SER A 303 13.76 -9.04 16.03
N SER A 304 13.73 -9.39 17.32
CA SER A 304 12.79 -10.37 17.87
C SER A 304 11.45 -9.77 18.26
N ARG A 305 11.35 -8.43 18.32
CA ARG A 305 10.14 -7.70 18.70
C ARG A 305 9.97 -6.44 17.86
N CYS A 306 8.71 -6.04 17.69
CA CYS A 306 8.38 -4.70 17.21
C CYS A 306 7.11 -4.19 17.89
N VAL A 307 6.95 -2.86 17.85
CA VAL A 307 5.71 -2.18 18.23
C VAL A 307 5.15 -1.50 17.00
N ALA A 308 3.84 -1.63 16.79
CA ALA A 308 3.14 -1.00 15.70
C ALA A 308 1.93 -0.22 16.22
N ASN A 309 1.65 0.93 15.63
CA ASN A 309 0.58 1.86 15.98
C ASN A 309 -0.47 1.97 14.87
N GLU A 310 -1.44 2.89 15.02
CA GLU A 310 -2.53 3.10 14.06
C GLU A 310 -3.25 1.79 13.69
N LEU A 311 -3.60 1.02 14.72
CA LEU A 311 -4.19 -0.31 14.58
C LEU A 311 -5.54 -0.27 13.83
N ASN A 312 -5.70 -1.15 12.86
CA ASN A 312 -6.98 -1.49 12.26
C ASN A 312 -7.26 -2.98 12.44
N LEU A 313 -8.25 -3.31 13.28
CA LEU A 313 -8.66 -4.69 13.51
C LEU A 313 -9.91 -5.04 12.69
N LEU A 314 -9.88 -6.23 12.11
CA LEU A 314 -11.01 -6.86 11.43
C LEU A 314 -11.70 -7.94 12.34
N ILE A 315 -11.17 -8.12 13.54
CA ILE A 315 -11.71 -8.95 14.63
C ILE A 315 -11.97 -8.07 15.86
N ASP A 316 -12.48 -8.63 16.93
CA ASP A 316 -12.65 -7.90 18.17
C ASP A 316 -11.34 -7.73 18.92
N VAL A 317 -11.14 -6.56 19.53
CA VAL A 317 -9.92 -6.26 20.28
C VAL A 317 -9.71 -7.19 21.47
N GLU A 318 -10.79 -7.72 22.06
CA GLU A 318 -10.75 -8.68 23.16
C GLU A 318 -9.97 -9.95 22.79
N GLU A 319 -9.99 -10.33 21.50
CA GLU A 319 -9.26 -11.51 21.02
C GLU A 319 -7.74 -11.36 21.12
N ILE A 320 -7.22 -10.15 21.21
CA ILE A 320 -5.79 -9.85 21.29
C ILE A 320 -5.39 -9.04 22.53
N ARG A 321 -6.23 -8.97 23.55
CA ARG A 321 -5.84 -8.34 24.83
C ARG A 321 -4.65 -9.03 25.47
N ASP A 322 -4.66 -10.35 25.43
CA ASP A 322 -3.52 -11.18 25.79
C ASP A 322 -2.75 -11.62 24.55
N TRP A 323 -1.60 -12.21 24.76
CA TRP A 323 -0.78 -12.74 23.67
C TRP A 323 -1.52 -13.82 22.86
N LYS A 324 -1.85 -13.50 21.62
CA LYS A 324 -2.46 -14.43 20.65
C LYS A 324 -1.41 -14.84 19.62
N ARG A 325 -1.39 -16.13 19.28
CA ARG A 325 -0.55 -16.65 18.19
C ARG A 325 -1.14 -16.26 16.86
N MET A 326 -0.31 -15.69 15.97
CA MET A 326 -0.68 -15.22 14.66
C MET A 326 0.44 -15.45 13.67
N LEU A 327 0.15 -15.24 12.39
CA LEU A 327 1.15 -15.01 11.37
C LEU A 327 1.20 -13.50 11.09
N VAL A 328 2.39 -12.94 10.96
CA VAL A 328 2.57 -11.51 10.68
C VAL A 328 3.45 -11.30 9.46
N GLN A 329 3.06 -10.35 8.63
CA GLN A 329 3.80 -9.95 7.44
C GLN A 329 4.19 -8.48 7.59
N HIS A 330 5.48 -8.18 7.64
CA HIS A 330 6.01 -6.83 7.85
C HIS A 330 6.64 -6.20 6.59
N ARG A 331 6.51 -6.88 5.44
CA ARG A 331 6.90 -6.40 4.10
C ARG A 331 6.04 -7.07 3.05
N TYR A 332 5.74 -6.36 1.98
CA TYR A 332 4.90 -6.87 0.89
C TYR A 332 5.47 -8.17 0.26
N ASN A 333 6.78 -8.18 -0.06
CA ASN A 333 7.43 -9.30 -0.77
C ASN A 333 8.03 -10.32 0.21
N MET A 334 7.27 -10.76 1.22
CA MET A 334 7.69 -11.83 2.13
C MET A 334 6.47 -12.66 2.55
N ASP A 335 6.70 -13.91 2.88
CA ASP A 335 5.66 -14.74 3.49
C ASP A 335 5.38 -14.30 4.92
N PRO A 336 4.13 -14.45 5.41
CA PRO A 336 3.81 -14.26 6.81
C PRO A 336 4.60 -15.19 7.71
N VAL A 337 5.14 -14.68 8.81
CA VAL A 337 5.96 -15.43 9.76
C VAL A 337 5.24 -15.61 11.10
N PRO A 338 5.47 -16.73 11.83
CA PRO A 338 4.88 -16.97 13.14
C PRO A 338 5.33 -15.94 14.17
N ALA A 339 4.36 -15.43 14.94
CA ALA A 339 4.58 -14.47 16.01
C ALA A 339 3.49 -14.56 17.07
N ARG A 340 3.73 -13.94 18.22
CA ARG A 340 2.71 -13.62 19.21
C ARG A 340 2.41 -12.13 19.14
N VAL A 341 1.12 -11.79 19.20
CA VAL A 341 0.66 -10.39 19.10
C VAL A 341 -0.26 -10.10 20.29
N ARG A 342 -0.13 -8.92 20.87
CA ARG A 342 -1.08 -8.41 21.86
C ARG A 342 -1.40 -6.94 21.61
N PHE A 343 -2.59 -6.56 22.01
CA PHE A 343 -3.01 -5.16 22.00
C PHE A 343 -2.23 -4.35 23.03
N VAL A 344 -1.91 -3.11 22.68
CA VAL A 344 -1.36 -2.09 23.56
C VAL A 344 -2.14 -0.79 23.40
N GLU A 345 -2.49 -0.16 24.52
CA GLU A 345 -3.10 1.17 24.48
C GLU A 345 -2.11 2.19 24.00
N MET A 346 -2.50 2.92 22.97
CA MET A 346 -1.72 4.03 22.41
C MET A 346 -2.65 5.19 22.10
N GLU A 347 -2.19 6.40 22.32
CA GLU A 347 -2.95 7.58 21.92
C GLU A 347 -3.18 7.59 20.40
N ALA A 348 -4.27 8.21 19.99
CA ALA A 348 -4.54 8.44 18.58
C ALA A 348 -3.40 9.28 17.98
N GLY A 349 -2.81 8.78 16.92
CA GLY A 349 -1.65 9.43 16.29
C GLY A 349 -1.40 8.96 14.88
N GLY A 350 -0.27 9.38 14.35
CA GLY A 350 0.12 9.05 13.00
C GLY A 350 -0.79 9.66 11.93
N ALA A 351 -0.67 9.16 10.70
CA ALA A 351 -1.34 9.74 9.56
C ALA A 351 -2.84 9.42 9.46
N SER A 352 -3.30 8.32 10.06
CA SER A 352 -4.71 7.91 10.06
C SER A 352 -5.51 8.45 11.24
N GLY A 353 -4.84 8.92 12.31
CA GLY A 353 -5.50 9.32 13.56
C GLY A 353 -6.14 8.18 14.34
N ARG A 354 -5.85 6.92 14.00
CA ARG A 354 -6.34 5.74 14.74
C ARG A 354 -5.60 5.61 16.07
N SER A 355 -6.33 5.19 17.10
CA SER A 355 -5.79 4.86 18.42
C SER A 355 -5.43 3.38 18.51
N GLY A 356 -4.68 3.02 19.55
CA GLY A 356 -4.26 1.65 19.81
C GLY A 356 -3.11 1.18 18.91
N GLY A 357 -2.47 0.12 19.37
CA GLY A 357 -1.36 -0.51 18.67
C GLY A 357 -1.23 -1.96 19.05
N VAL A 358 -0.20 -2.59 18.57
CA VAL A 358 0.17 -3.96 18.92
C VAL A 358 1.64 -4.06 19.25
N GLU A 359 1.94 -4.91 20.23
CA GLU A 359 3.28 -5.44 20.45
C GLU A 359 3.36 -6.80 19.77
N VAL A 360 4.43 -7.02 19.05
CA VAL A 360 4.70 -8.25 18.28
C VAL A 360 5.98 -8.88 18.78
N GLU A 361 5.95 -10.17 19.07
CA GLU A 361 7.09 -10.99 19.42
C GLU A 361 7.22 -12.11 18.38
N PHE A 362 8.25 -12.02 17.53
CA PHE A 362 8.50 -13.03 16.49
C PHE A 362 9.09 -14.30 17.10
N ASP A 363 8.68 -15.46 16.60
CA ASP A 363 9.25 -16.74 17.04
C ASP A 363 10.74 -16.83 16.69
N GLU A 364 11.13 -16.26 15.54
CA GLU A 364 12.51 -16.12 15.10
C GLU A 364 12.81 -14.66 14.75
N PRO A 365 14.01 -14.13 15.09
CA PRO A 365 14.36 -12.75 14.81
C PRO A 365 14.21 -12.41 13.33
N GLN A 366 13.43 -11.38 13.01
CA GLN A 366 13.14 -10.95 11.65
C GLN A 366 14.12 -9.87 11.19
N ARG A 367 14.53 -9.97 9.91
CA ARG A 367 15.49 -9.08 9.31
C ARG A 367 14.84 -7.77 8.87
N ALA A 368 15.44 -6.65 9.29
CA ALA A 368 15.10 -5.28 8.86
C ALA A 368 13.60 -4.97 8.98
N VAL A 369 13.04 -5.21 10.16
CA VAL A 369 11.72 -4.70 10.55
C VAL A 369 11.82 -3.18 10.60
N THR A 370 11.12 -2.50 9.67
CA THR A 370 11.42 -1.10 9.34
C THR A 370 10.29 -0.17 9.79
N PRO A 371 10.56 0.85 10.61
CA PRO A 371 9.56 1.86 10.98
C PRO A 371 8.94 2.55 9.75
N GLY A 372 7.62 2.75 9.79
CA GLY A 372 6.83 3.31 8.70
C GLY A 372 6.29 2.28 7.71
N GLN A 373 6.79 1.03 7.73
CA GLN A 373 6.19 -0.06 6.95
C GLN A 373 4.91 -0.57 7.63
N ALA A 374 4.04 -1.12 6.81
CA ALA A 374 2.84 -1.79 7.27
C ALA A 374 3.18 -3.17 7.86
N LEU A 375 2.37 -3.61 8.80
CA LEU A 375 2.40 -4.93 9.41
C LEU A 375 0.99 -5.50 9.29
N ALA A 376 0.79 -6.52 8.47
CA ALA A 376 -0.46 -7.25 8.37
C ALA A 376 -0.46 -8.47 9.29
N MET A 377 -1.61 -8.80 9.85
CA MET A 377 -1.82 -9.90 10.78
C MET A 377 -2.81 -10.90 10.19
N TYR A 378 -2.42 -12.18 10.21
CA TYR A 378 -3.22 -13.29 9.70
C TYR A 378 -3.46 -14.31 10.81
N ASP A 379 -4.56 -15.03 10.70
CA ASP A 379 -4.86 -16.12 11.63
C ASP A 379 -3.85 -17.26 11.50
N ALA A 380 -3.44 -17.85 12.62
CA ALA A 380 -2.45 -18.91 12.63
C ALA A 380 -3.03 -20.29 12.23
N GLU A 381 -4.33 -20.50 12.47
CA GLU A 381 -5.04 -21.74 12.17
C GLU A 381 -5.66 -21.70 10.76
N GLU A 382 -6.12 -20.52 10.33
CA GLU A 382 -6.61 -20.22 8.99
C GLU A 382 -5.69 -19.19 8.30
N PRO A 383 -4.50 -19.55 7.80
CA PRO A 383 -3.49 -18.59 7.32
C PRO A 383 -3.92 -17.66 6.17
N GLY A 384 -5.05 -17.96 5.56
CA GLY A 384 -5.67 -17.11 4.56
C GLY A 384 -6.47 -15.93 5.13
N TRP A 385 -6.85 -15.94 6.42
CA TRP A 385 -7.71 -14.93 7.01
C TRP A 385 -6.90 -13.75 7.56
N VAL A 386 -7.19 -12.54 7.07
CA VAL A 386 -6.58 -11.28 7.54
C VAL A 386 -7.33 -10.81 8.79
N LEU A 387 -6.63 -10.70 9.91
CA LEU A 387 -7.19 -10.26 11.19
C LEU A 387 -7.08 -8.75 11.38
N GLY A 388 -6.28 -8.08 10.58
CA GLY A 388 -6.03 -6.64 10.63
C GLY A 388 -4.60 -6.29 10.33
N GLY A 389 -4.18 -5.10 10.78
CA GLY A 389 -2.81 -4.64 10.65
C GLY A 389 -2.56 -3.31 11.33
N ALA A 390 -1.31 -2.89 11.31
CA ALA A 390 -0.83 -1.68 11.96
C ALA A 390 0.39 -1.12 11.23
N TRP A 391 0.95 -0.03 11.72
CA TRP A 391 2.15 0.60 11.15
C TRP A 391 3.31 0.47 12.11
N ILE A 392 4.42 -0.10 11.67
CA ILE A 392 5.60 -0.33 12.51
C ILE A 392 6.11 1.02 13.01
N ALA A 393 6.08 1.20 14.32
CA ALA A 393 6.57 2.39 15.00
C ALA A 393 8.06 2.28 15.33
N GLY A 394 8.51 1.07 15.66
CA GLY A 394 9.90 0.77 15.97
C GLY A 394 10.12 -0.64 16.49
N CYS A 395 11.38 -0.98 16.66
CA CYS A 395 11.81 -2.21 17.30
C CYS A 395 12.44 -1.81 18.64
N PRO A 396 11.79 -2.09 19.78
CA PRO A 396 12.45 -1.89 21.08
C PRO A 396 13.67 -2.80 21.13
N ASP A 397 14.79 -2.27 21.63
CA ASP A 397 15.99 -3.05 21.87
C ASP A 397 15.61 -4.30 22.69
N PRO A 398 16.20 -5.48 22.41
CA PRO A 398 16.03 -6.61 23.29
C PRO A 398 16.40 -6.16 24.71
N PRO A 399 15.65 -6.55 25.76
CA PRO A 399 16.01 -6.21 27.10
C PRO A 399 17.48 -6.60 27.29
N SER A 400 18.32 -5.62 27.63
CA SER A 400 19.75 -5.83 27.84
C SER A 400 19.88 -7.11 28.66
N SER A 401 20.63 -8.08 28.15
CA SER A 401 20.85 -9.34 28.82
C SER A 401 21.38 -9.04 30.24
N ALA A 402 20.43 -8.90 31.18
CA ALA A 402 20.75 -8.89 32.58
C ALA A 402 21.50 -10.20 32.83
N HIS A 403 22.79 -10.05 33.08
CA HIS A 403 23.72 -11.00 33.72
C HIS A 403 23.18 -12.46 33.77
N ARG A 404 23.59 -13.28 32.83
CA ARG A 404 23.75 -14.69 33.17
C ARG A 404 24.92 -14.74 34.16
N ASP A 405 24.57 -14.57 35.43
CA ASP A 405 25.48 -14.94 36.50
C ASP A 405 25.82 -16.41 36.35
N ARG A 406 27.10 -16.69 36.42
CA ARG A 406 27.81 -17.98 36.35
C ARG A 406 27.34 -18.96 37.40
#